data_57eaa8facbdb3dc486b856a3e1faec9a
#
_entry.id   57eaa8facbdb3dc486b856a3e1faec9a
#
_cell.length_a   1.000
_cell.length_b   1.000
_cell.length_c   1.000
_cell.angle_alpha   90.00
_cell.angle_beta   90.00
_cell.angle_gamma   90.00
#
_symmetry.space_group_name_H-M   'P 1'
#
loop_
_entity.id
_entity.type
_entity.pdbx_description
1 polymer ?
#
loop_
_entity_poly.entity_id
_entity_poly.type
_entity_poly.pdbx_seq_one_letter_code
_entity_poly.pdbx_strand_id
1 'polypeptide(L)'
;LNIDFGSDQLHRALDDSLLSWKCFAKVYDPEKIKSFIKPADAEFYNRVCFKNTVITEFNNPLIDKKQFYAVCPVCGRRGRRLNKWQPKNKSFRAAFNCDYCNKKFNGRVQFKLKYEGVQVKHSSHPYVSPEEAKKAAVQKAQAAGI
;
A
#
# COMPACT_ATOMS: atom_id res chain seq x y z
N LEU A 1 20.64 -6.37 2.11
CA LEU A 1 21.34 -7.17 3.12
C LEU A 1 22.16 -8.24 2.36
N ASN A 2 23.48 -8.12 2.24
CA ASN A 2 24.32 -9.20 1.70
C ASN A 2 24.41 -10.31 2.75
N ILE A 3 23.52 -11.29 2.65
CA ILE A 3 23.48 -12.48 3.48
C ILE A 3 23.69 -13.66 2.54
N ASP A 4 24.81 -14.33 2.68
CA ASP A 4 25.13 -15.52 1.90
C ASP A 4 24.50 -16.76 2.56
N PHE A 5 23.69 -17.49 1.80
CA PHE A 5 23.10 -18.76 2.19
C PHE A 5 22.91 -19.62 0.93
N GLY A 6 23.25 -20.91 1.03
CA GLY A 6 23.10 -21.85 -0.08
C GLY A 6 21.62 -22.11 -0.39
N SER A 7 21.27 -22.12 -1.69
CA SER A 7 19.90 -22.34 -2.17
C SER A 7 19.32 -23.71 -1.77
N ASP A 8 20.15 -24.67 -1.50
CA ASP A 8 19.75 -26.05 -1.20
C ASP A 8 19.34 -26.29 0.26
N GLN A 9 19.47 -25.27 1.11
CA GLN A 9 19.16 -25.33 2.54
C GLN A 9 17.82 -24.66 2.92
N LEU A 10 17.12 -24.09 1.96
CA LEU A 10 15.83 -23.47 2.20
C LEU A 10 14.74 -24.51 2.45
N HIS A 11 13.76 -24.15 3.29
CA HIS A 11 12.60 -24.97 3.67
C HIS A 11 12.83 -26.02 4.76
N ARG A 12 13.92 -25.92 5.52
CA ARG A 12 14.08 -26.64 6.78
C ARG A 12 13.90 -25.65 7.94
N ALA A 13 13.12 -26.02 8.93
CA ALA A 13 12.75 -25.11 10.04
C ALA A 13 13.97 -24.49 10.76
N LEU A 14 15.06 -25.26 10.90
CA LEU A 14 16.30 -24.76 11.50
C LEU A 14 16.99 -23.73 10.61
N ASP A 15 17.10 -24.01 9.31
CA ASP A 15 17.78 -23.13 8.34
C ASP A 15 17.01 -21.83 8.16
N ASP A 16 15.68 -21.90 8.10
CA ASP A 16 14.81 -20.73 8.05
C ASP A 16 14.93 -19.87 9.33
N SER A 17 15.07 -20.52 10.50
CA SER A 17 15.29 -19.84 11.78
C SER A 17 16.65 -19.15 11.83
N LEU A 18 17.71 -19.83 11.37
CA LEU A 18 19.06 -19.27 11.29
C LEU A 18 19.13 -18.10 10.31
N LEU A 19 18.47 -18.21 9.17
CA LEU A 19 18.39 -17.12 8.20
C LEU A 19 17.66 -15.93 8.79
N SER A 20 16.52 -16.14 9.44
CA SER A 20 15.75 -15.10 10.12
C SER A 20 16.60 -14.40 11.19
N TRP A 21 17.35 -15.17 11.98
CA TRP A 21 18.28 -14.63 12.98
C TRP A 21 19.39 -13.79 12.33
N LYS A 22 20.01 -14.25 11.25
CA LYS A 22 21.04 -13.50 10.52
C LYS A 22 20.50 -12.19 9.96
N CYS A 23 19.27 -12.21 9.41
CA CYS A 23 18.59 -11.00 8.93
C CYS A 23 18.33 -10.03 10.09
N PHE A 24 17.79 -10.55 11.18
CA PHE A 24 17.50 -9.75 12.38
C PHE A 24 18.76 -9.12 12.95
N ALA A 25 19.85 -9.88 13.13
CA ALA A 25 21.13 -9.40 13.66
C ALA A 25 21.71 -8.23 12.85
N LYS A 26 21.47 -8.20 11.51
CA LYS A 26 21.93 -7.10 10.64
C LYS A 26 21.11 -5.81 10.76
N VAL A 27 19.86 -5.90 11.16
CA VAL A 27 18.96 -4.74 11.29
C VAL A 27 18.69 -4.38 12.75
N TYR A 28 19.22 -5.18 13.69
CA TYR A 28 19.01 -4.99 15.09
C TYR A 28 19.61 -3.66 15.57
N ASP A 29 18.76 -2.84 16.13
CA ASP A 29 19.13 -1.58 16.77
C ASP A 29 18.34 -1.51 18.09
N PRO A 30 19.02 -1.61 19.25
CA PRO A 30 18.36 -1.68 20.56
C PRO A 30 17.48 -0.47 20.87
N GLU A 31 17.84 0.71 20.37
CA GLU A 31 17.03 1.91 20.60
C GLU A 31 15.78 1.91 19.70
N LYS A 32 15.91 1.50 18.45
CA LYS A 32 14.75 1.36 17.54
C LYS A 32 13.80 0.26 17.99
N ILE A 33 14.31 -0.87 18.47
CA ILE A 33 13.47 -1.98 18.92
C ILE A 33 12.55 -1.57 20.05
N LYS A 34 13.04 -0.74 21.01
CA LYS A 34 12.19 -0.24 22.09
C LYS A 34 10.91 0.44 21.58
N SER A 35 11.00 1.15 20.46
CA SER A 35 9.83 1.81 19.86
C SER A 35 8.78 0.84 19.29
N PHE A 36 9.15 -0.40 18.99
CA PHE A 36 8.26 -1.43 18.48
C PHE A 36 7.65 -2.31 19.59
N ILE A 37 8.24 -2.28 20.78
CA ILE A 37 7.72 -3.05 21.91
C ILE A 37 6.41 -2.41 22.37
N LYS A 38 5.33 -3.18 22.33
CA LYS A 38 4.03 -2.76 22.86
C LYS A 38 3.85 -3.31 24.27
N PRO A 39 3.36 -2.51 25.23
CA PRO A 39 3.10 -3.00 26.57
C PRO A 39 2.00 -4.05 26.56
N ALA A 40 2.11 -5.06 27.42
CA ALA A 40 1.06 -6.04 27.69
C ALA A 40 0.08 -5.46 28.71
N ASP A 41 -0.65 -4.41 28.32
CA ASP A 41 -1.69 -3.76 29.10
C ASP A 41 -3.07 -4.46 28.91
N ALA A 42 -4.12 -3.93 29.53
CA ALA A 42 -5.48 -4.47 29.44
C ALA A 42 -5.99 -4.55 28.00
N GLU A 43 -5.51 -3.69 27.11
CA GLU A 43 -5.89 -3.63 25.70
C GLU A 43 -5.02 -4.51 24.79
N PHE A 44 -4.02 -5.22 25.35
CA PHE A 44 -3.08 -6.03 24.57
C PHE A 44 -3.78 -7.04 23.66
N TYR A 45 -4.71 -7.81 24.20
CA TYR A 45 -5.46 -8.82 23.43
C TYR A 45 -6.35 -8.18 22.38
N ASN A 46 -7.00 -7.06 22.68
CA ASN A 46 -7.83 -6.34 21.72
C ASN A 46 -6.99 -5.86 20.52
N ARG A 47 -5.79 -5.35 20.76
CA ARG A 47 -4.86 -4.93 19.70
C ARG A 47 -4.40 -6.12 18.86
N VAL A 48 -3.99 -7.21 19.50
CA VAL A 48 -3.43 -8.40 18.81
C VAL A 48 -4.53 -9.11 18.00
N CYS A 49 -5.73 -9.21 18.54
CA CYS A 49 -6.85 -9.89 17.87
C CYS A 49 -7.59 -9.00 16.86
N PHE A 50 -7.29 -7.70 16.79
CA PHE A 50 -7.99 -6.78 15.89
C PHE A 50 -7.75 -7.11 14.42
N LYS A 51 -8.82 -7.40 13.70
CA LYS A 51 -8.76 -7.67 12.25
C LYS A 51 -8.81 -6.36 11.47
N ASN A 52 -7.70 -5.97 10.89
CA ASN A 52 -7.63 -4.83 10.00
C ASN A 52 -8.53 -5.05 8.77
N THR A 53 -9.43 -4.11 8.49
CA THR A 53 -10.34 -4.17 7.34
C THR A 53 -10.14 -2.97 6.42
N VAL A 54 -10.40 -3.16 5.13
CA VAL A 54 -10.37 -2.06 4.15
C VAL A 54 -11.80 -1.57 3.95
N ILE A 55 -12.01 -0.28 4.09
CA ILE A 55 -13.31 0.36 3.89
C ILE A 55 -13.50 0.59 2.38
N THR A 56 -14.54 -0.03 1.83
CA THR A 56 -14.86 0.03 0.39
C THR A 56 -16.15 0.81 0.09
N GLU A 57 -16.90 1.17 1.11
CA GLU A 57 -18.14 1.92 0.99
C GLU A 57 -17.86 3.42 1.07
N PHE A 58 -18.20 4.15 0.03
CA PHE A 58 -17.95 5.59 -0.05
C PHE A 58 -18.66 6.41 1.06
N ASN A 59 -19.83 5.96 1.50
CA ASN A 59 -20.62 6.64 2.53
C ASN A 59 -20.36 6.14 3.95
N ASN A 60 -19.33 5.34 4.16
CA ASN A 60 -18.97 4.89 5.50
C ASN A 60 -18.64 6.09 6.40
N PRO A 61 -19.25 6.19 7.61
CA PRO A 61 -19.07 7.34 8.50
C PRO A 61 -17.63 7.52 9.00
N LEU A 62 -16.82 6.48 8.96
CA LEU A 62 -15.41 6.53 9.34
C LEU A 62 -14.51 7.18 8.28
N ILE A 63 -15.03 7.46 7.09
CA ILE A 63 -14.28 8.11 6.02
C ILE A 63 -14.35 9.63 6.16
N ASP A 64 -13.20 10.26 6.39
CA ASP A 64 -13.08 11.70 6.23
C ASP A 64 -13.07 12.06 4.72
N LYS A 65 -14.13 12.73 4.28
CA LYS A 65 -14.31 13.14 2.88
C LYS A 65 -13.22 14.13 2.40
N LYS A 66 -12.56 14.85 3.30
CA LYS A 66 -11.44 15.75 2.98
C LYS A 66 -10.22 15.01 2.46
N GLN A 67 -10.12 13.70 2.74
CA GLN A 67 -9.05 12.85 2.27
C GLN A 67 -9.19 12.41 0.80
N PHE A 68 -10.31 12.75 0.15
CA PHE A 68 -10.50 12.45 -1.27
C PHE A 68 -9.81 13.48 -2.18
N TYR A 69 -8.49 13.41 -2.22
CA TYR A 69 -7.65 14.19 -3.13
C TYR A 69 -6.53 13.34 -3.72
N ALA A 70 -5.88 13.85 -4.75
CA ALA A 70 -4.65 13.25 -5.28
C ALA A 70 -3.65 14.34 -5.66
N VAL A 71 -2.38 14.02 -5.55
CA VAL A 71 -1.28 14.91 -5.93
C VAL A 71 -0.65 14.44 -7.23
N CYS A 72 -0.24 15.39 -8.06
CA CYS A 72 0.41 15.09 -9.33
C CYS A 72 1.73 14.34 -9.10
N PRO A 73 1.97 13.20 -9.75
CA PRO A 73 3.19 12.43 -9.57
C PRO A 73 4.44 13.12 -10.14
N VAL A 74 4.25 14.20 -10.91
CA VAL A 74 5.35 14.95 -11.54
C VAL A 74 5.78 16.15 -10.69
N CYS A 75 4.82 16.97 -10.21
CA CYS A 75 5.13 18.23 -9.51
C CYS A 75 4.67 18.27 -8.05
N GLY A 76 4.03 17.22 -7.55
CA GLY A 76 3.54 17.15 -6.17
C GLY A 76 2.34 18.03 -5.82
N ARG A 77 1.84 18.86 -6.74
CA ARG A 77 0.68 19.75 -6.48
C ARG A 77 -0.63 18.98 -6.55
N ARG A 78 -1.64 19.45 -5.84
CA ARG A 78 -3.00 18.87 -5.93
C ARG A 78 -3.54 19.01 -7.35
N GLY A 79 -4.10 17.90 -7.86
CA GLY A 79 -4.78 17.92 -9.15
C GLY A 79 -6.26 18.26 -9.04
N ARG A 80 -6.83 18.77 -10.12
CA ARG A 80 -8.26 18.97 -10.29
C ARG A 80 -8.90 17.65 -10.73
N ARG A 81 -9.89 17.18 -9.99
CA ARG A 81 -10.59 15.93 -10.28
C ARG A 81 -11.45 16.06 -11.54
N LEU A 82 -11.37 15.08 -12.41
CA LEU A 82 -12.11 15.02 -13.68
C LEU A 82 -13.39 14.18 -13.61
N ASN A 83 -13.43 13.13 -12.78
CA ASN A 83 -14.57 12.25 -12.65
C ASN A 83 -14.89 11.91 -11.19
N LYS A 84 -16.03 11.28 -10.94
CA LYS A 84 -16.40 10.82 -9.59
C LYS A 84 -15.45 9.73 -9.11
N TRP A 85 -15.21 9.68 -7.79
CA TRP A 85 -14.48 8.57 -7.17
C TRP A 85 -15.26 7.27 -7.35
N GLN A 86 -14.56 6.23 -7.77
CA GLN A 86 -15.11 4.90 -7.99
C GLN A 86 -14.39 3.88 -7.11
N PRO A 87 -15.13 3.00 -6.41
CA PRO A 87 -14.52 1.91 -5.67
C PRO A 87 -13.95 0.88 -6.67
N LYS A 88 -12.68 0.52 -6.50
CA LYS A 88 -12.00 -0.50 -7.32
C LYS A 88 -10.84 -1.12 -6.55
N ASN A 89 -10.80 -2.45 -6.45
CA ASN A 89 -9.71 -3.21 -5.83
C ASN A 89 -9.35 -2.67 -4.43
N LYS A 90 -10.34 -2.69 -3.51
CA LYS A 90 -10.16 -2.25 -2.12
C LYS A 90 -9.61 -0.82 -1.98
N SER A 91 -9.97 0.05 -2.89
CA SER A 91 -9.54 1.47 -2.91
C SER A 91 -10.52 2.32 -3.72
N PHE A 92 -10.47 3.63 -3.57
CA PHE A 92 -11.19 4.57 -4.40
C PHE A 92 -10.25 5.16 -5.45
N ARG A 93 -10.71 5.28 -6.68
CA ARG A 93 -9.93 5.82 -7.80
C ARG A 93 -10.70 6.90 -8.53
N ALA A 94 -9.97 7.91 -9.00
CA ALA A 94 -10.50 8.96 -9.88
C ALA A 94 -9.39 9.47 -10.80
N ALA A 95 -9.79 10.02 -11.94
CA ALA A 95 -8.89 10.70 -12.86
C ALA A 95 -8.77 12.18 -12.46
N PHE A 96 -7.58 12.71 -12.64
CA PHE A 96 -7.21 14.08 -12.32
C PHE A 96 -6.45 14.74 -13.47
N ASN A 97 -6.53 16.06 -13.53
CA ASN A 97 -5.64 16.89 -14.33
C ASN A 97 -4.80 17.77 -13.40
N CYS A 98 -3.53 17.90 -13.68
CA CYS A 98 -2.68 18.89 -13.03
C CYS A 98 -2.71 20.18 -13.84
N ASP A 99 -3.30 21.22 -13.30
CA ASP A 99 -3.41 22.50 -14.00
C ASP A 99 -2.05 23.21 -14.13
N TYR A 100 -1.03 22.78 -13.36
CA TYR A 100 0.33 23.35 -13.46
C TYR A 100 1.18 22.71 -14.57
N CYS A 101 1.25 21.37 -14.63
CA CYS A 101 2.01 20.67 -15.67
C CYS A 101 1.15 20.17 -16.84
N ASN A 102 -0.14 20.47 -16.83
CA ASN A 102 -1.14 20.07 -17.82
C ASN A 102 -1.13 18.56 -18.14
N LYS A 103 -0.85 17.72 -17.12
CA LYS A 103 -0.79 16.28 -17.28
C LYS A 103 -1.94 15.61 -16.57
N LYS A 104 -2.56 14.62 -17.25
CA LYS A 104 -3.56 13.74 -16.66
C LYS A 104 -2.88 12.66 -15.83
N PHE A 105 -3.51 12.26 -14.72
CA PHE A 105 -3.03 11.17 -13.87
C PHE A 105 -4.21 10.50 -13.13
N ASN A 106 -3.98 9.31 -12.64
CA ASN A 106 -4.94 8.56 -11.82
C ASN A 106 -4.56 8.70 -10.35
N GLY A 107 -5.51 9.18 -9.54
CA GLY A 107 -5.39 9.22 -8.09
C GLY A 107 -6.06 8.00 -7.47
N ARG A 108 -5.46 7.47 -6.41
CA ARG A 108 -5.97 6.37 -5.61
C ARG A 108 -5.91 6.73 -4.14
N VAL A 109 -7.00 6.48 -3.41
CA VAL A 109 -7.09 6.59 -1.96
C VAL A 109 -7.58 5.28 -1.38
N GLN A 110 -6.94 4.82 -0.32
CA GLN A 110 -7.34 3.62 0.41
C GLN A 110 -7.50 3.97 1.88
N PHE A 111 -8.62 3.52 2.46
CA PHE A 111 -8.91 3.65 3.89
C PHE A 111 -8.83 2.27 4.52
N LYS A 112 -7.98 2.12 5.52
CA LYS A 112 -7.81 0.87 6.26
C LYS A 112 -8.11 1.11 7.73
N LEU A 113 -9.14 0.46 8.22
CA LEU A 113 -9.47 0.46 9.64
C LEU A 113 -8.43 -0.40 10.37
N LYS A 114 -7.72 0.21 11.30
CA LYS A 114 -6.79 -0.40 12.23
C LYS A 114 -7.31 -0.22 13.65
N TYR A 115 -6.69 -0.89 14.60
CA TYR A 115 -7.04 -0.75 16.02
C TYR A 115 -6.98 0.72 16.49
N GLU A 116 -5.97 1.45 16.06
CA GLU A 116 -5.70 2.85 16.44
C GLU A 116 -6.53 3.89 15.64
N GLY A 117 -7.40 3.42 14.72
CA GLY A 117 -8.21 4.28 13.86
C GLY A 117 -8.05 4.03 12.37
N VAL A 118 -8.51 4.97 11.55
CA VAL A 118 -8.47 4.83 10.10
C VAL A 118 -7.15 5.35 9.53
N GLN A 119 -6.37 4.45 8.96
CA GLN A 119 -5.20 4.81 8.17
C GLN A 119 -5.60 5.13 6.73
N VAL A 120 -5.16 6.29 6.24
CA VAL A 120 -5.38 6.71 4.84
C VAL A 120 -4.09 6.60 4.06
N LYS A 121 -4.16 5.99 2.89
CA LYS A 121 -3.02 5.89 1.96
C LYS A 121 -3.38 6.49 0.61
N HIS A 122 -2.62 7.49 0.19
CA HIS A 122 -2.71 8.11 -1.12
C HIS A 122 -1.66 7.56 -2.07
N SER A 123 -2.01 7.39 -3.33
CA SER A 123 -1.05 7.12 -4.40
C SER A 123 -1.55 7.71 -5.71
N SER A 124 -0.62 8.12 -6.56
CA SER A 124 -0.91 8.68 -7.87
C SER A 124 -0.02 8.00 -8.92
N HIS A 125 -0.60 7.76 -10.09
CA HIS A 125 0.09 7.12 -11.20
C HIS A 125 -0.20 7.91 -12.48
N PRO A 126 0.73 7.94 -13.47
CA PRO A 126 0.45 8.51 -14.77
C PRO A 126 -0.86 7.96 -15.35
N TYR A 127 -1.56 8.78 -16.09
CA TYR A 127 -2.78 8.34 -16.77
C TYR A 127 -2.42 7.37 -17.88
N VAL A 128 -3.01 6.20 -17.85
CA VAL A 128 -2.92 5.20 -18.93
C VAL A 128 -4.29 5.15 -19.58
N SER A 129 -4.35 5.37 -20.90
CA SER A 129 -5.62 5.29 -21.62
C SER A 129 -6.17 3.86 -21.58
N PRO A 130 -7.49 3.67 -21.73
CA PRO A 130 -8.08 2.33 -21.78
C PRO A 130 -7.48 1.44 -22.88
N GLU A 131 -7.06 2.05 -24.00
CA GLU A 131 -6.43 1.35 -25.12
C GLU A 131 -5.01 0.88 -24.79
N GLU A 132 -4.21 1.76 -24.20
CA GLU A 132 -2.85 1.40 -23.72
C GLU A 132 -2.90 0.34 -22.63
N ALA A 133 -3.88 0.43 -21.71
CA ALA A 133 -4.08 -0.59 -20.68
C ALA A 133 -4.43 -1.96 -21.27
N LYS A 134 -5.26 -2.01 -22.32
CA LYS A 134 -5.59 -3.26 -23.05
C LYS A 134 -4.35 -3.82 -23.76
N LYS A 135 -3.59 -2.98 -24.47
CA LYS A 135 -2.34 -3.40 -25.15
C LYS A 135 -1.32 -3.96 -24.15
N ALA A 136 -1.12 -3.30 -23.01
CA ALA A 136 -0.22 -3.77 -21.96
C ALA A 136 -0.68 -5.09 -21.33
N ALA A 137 -2.00 -5.32 -21.18
CA ALA A 137 -2.53 -6.57 -20.68
C ALA A 137 -2.30 -7.73 -21.66
N VAL A 138 -2.49 -7.51 -22.97
CA VAL A 138 -2.22 -8.50 -24.02
C VAL A 138 -0.73 -8.86 -24.07
N GLN A 139 0.16 -7.87 -24.01
CA GLN A 139 1.60 -8.12 -23.99
C GLN A 139 2.05 -8.92 -22.76
N LYS A 140 1.46 -8.64 -21.59
CA LYS A 140 1.74 -9.43 -20.38
C LYS A 140 1.25 -10.89 -20.48
N ALA A 141 0.11 -11.13 -21.09
CA ALA A 141 -0.41 -12.47 -21.30
C ALA A 141 0.48 -13.27 -22.28
N GLN A 142 0.94 -12.63 -23.36
CA GLN A 142 1.86 -13.24 -24.32
C GLN A 142 3.24 -13.53 -23.73
N ALA A 143 3.77 -12.67 -22.82
CA ALA A 143 5.03 -12.88 -22.14
C ALA A 143 4.95 -13.96 -21.03
N ALA A 144 3.75 -14.25 -20.53
CA ALA A 144 3.52 -15.28 -19.51
C ALA A 144 3.29 -16.69 -20.10
N GLY A 145 3.34 -16.86 -21.43
CA GLY A 145 3.26 -18.16 -22.08
C GLY A 145 1.89 -18.85 -21.98
N ILE A 146 0.79 -18.07 -21.86
CA ILE A 146 -0.58 -18.59 -21.89
C ILE A 146 -1.22 -18.22 -23.21
#